data_2fab53c83d5ba955e00bd86f6b4c4684
#
_entry.id   2fab53c83d5ba955e00bd86f6b4c4684
#
_cell.length_a   1.000
_cell.length_b   1.000
_cell.length_c   1.000
_cell.angle_alpha   90.00
_cell.angle_beta   90.00
_cell.angle_gamma   90.00
#
_symmetry.space_group_name_H-M   'P 1'
#
loop_
_entity.id
_entity.type
_entity.pdbx_description
1 polymer ?
#
loop_
_entity_poly.entity_id
_entity_poly.type
_entity_poly.pdbx_seq_one_letter_code
_entity_poly.pdbx_strand_id
1 'polypeptide(L)'
;MSKSEIASNPLEFPDPMRFADEIEQIKKIKFNMDKERIVFTGSSSIRMWKDISAYYPEHQIINTGFGGSEMSNLLYHLEHMVLKFAPAKVFIYEGDNDIDAGRPIPLIMEQTEKVVEAIESKFPDCQIILISVKPSLARWHLRSSYGKLNHELEVFASKNANRKYANVWAVMLNDRGVVNPSLFIKDGLHMNKAGYDIWDRVIRPIVES
;
A
#
# COMPACT_ATOMS: atom_id res chain seq x y z
N MET A 1 34.14 20.33 4.78
CA MET A 1 33.69 19.95 3.43
C MET A 1 32.27 19.49 3.56
N SER A 2 31.29 20.33 3.16
CA SER A 2 29.88 20.03 3.27
C SER A 2 29.52 18.98 2.21
N LYS A 3 28.87 17.89 2.62
CA LYS A 3 28.20 16.99 1.68
C LYS A 3 27.05 17.79 1.08
N SER A 4 27.18 18.16 -0.19
CA SER A 4 26.07 18.67 -0.98
C SER A 4 25.01 17.59 -1.05
N GLU A 5 23.86 17.80 -0.41
CA GLU A 5 22.65 17.05 -0.68
C GLU A 5 22.33 17.26 -2.17
N ILE A 6 22.60 16.24 -2.97
CA ILE A 6 22.11 16.18 -4.34
C ILE A 6 20.60 15.98 -4.18
N ALA A 7 19.84 17.05 -4.32
CA ALA A 7 18.39 16.94 -4.41
C ALA A 7 18.09 16.01 -5.59
N SER A 8 17.55 14.84 -5.32
CA SER A 8 17.13 13.90 -6.36
C SER A 8 16.10 14.59 -7.25
N ASN A 9 16.30 14.50 -8.56
CA ASN A 9 15.31 15.01 -9.51
C ASN A 9 13.97 14.30 -9.23
N PRO A 10 12.89 15.00 -8.90
CA PRO A 10 11.60 14.40 -8.56
C PRO A 10 10.96 13.61 -9.70
N LEU A 11 11.53 13.68 -10.91
CA LEU A 11 11.13 12.89 -12.08
C LEU A 11 12.02 11.66 -12.30
N GLU A 12 13.11 11.51 -11.55
CA GLU A 12 13.97 10.33 -11.62
C GLU A 12 13.45 9.24 -10.67
N PHE A 13 12.92 8.16 -11.25
CA PHE A 13 12.40 7.05 -10.47
C PHE A 13 13.54 6.22 -9.89
N PRO A 14 13.37 5.68 -8.67
CA PRO A 14 14.34 4.75 -8.13
C PRO A 14 14.46 3.50 -9.00
N ASP A 15 15.69 2.99 -9.13
CA ASP A 15 15.93 1.75 -9.87
C ASP A 15 15.04 0.62 -9.32
N PRO A 16 14.13 0.06 -10.12
CA PRO A 16 13.26 -1.02 -9.67
C PRO A 16 14.03 -2.29 -9.30
N MET A 17 15.25 -2.48 -9.86
CA MET A 17 16.10 -3.64 -9.55
C MET A 17 16.65 -3.62 -8.13
N ARG A 18 16.57 -2.51 -7.40
CA ARG A 18 16.92 -2.46 -5.97
C ARG A 18 16.10 -3.43 -5.09
N PHE A 19 14.97 -3.94 -5.61
CA PHE A 19 14.12 -4.91 -4.95
C PHE A 19 14.29 -6.35 -5.47
N ALA A 20 15.31 -6.63 -6.28
CA ALA A 20 15.47 -7.93 -6.94
C ALA A 20 15.39 -9.11 -5.96
N ASP A 21 16.04 -9.02 -4.80
CA ASP A 21 16.03 -10.09 -3.79
C ASP A 21 14.64 -10.29 -3.18
N GLU A 22 13.91 -9.22 -2.86
CA GLU A 22 12.55 -9.29 -2.33
C GLU A 22 11.59 -9.89 -3.38
N ILE A 23 11.70 -9.47 -4.63
CA ILE A 23 10.91 -9.99 -5.75
C ILE A 23 11.19 -11.49 -5.97
N GLU A 24 12.46 -11.93 -5.90
CA GLU A 24 12.79 -13.35 -5.99
C GLU A 24 12.18 -14.20 -4.85
N GLN A 25 12.05 -13.65 -3.64
CA GLN A 25 11.32 -14.33 -2.56
C GLN A 25 9.82 -14.38 -2.84
N ILE A 26 9.24 -13.28 -3.31
CA ILE A 26 7.80 -13.22 -3.66
C ILE A 26 7.47 -14.19 -4.80
N LYS A 27 8.35 -14.34 -5.80
CA LYS A 27 8.18 -15.33 -6.87
C LYS A 27 8.06 -16.77 -6.35
N LYS A 28 8.65 -17.09 -5.21
CA LYS A 28 8.62 -18.42 -4.58
C LYS A 28 7.38 -18.67 -3.71
N ILE A 29 6.53 -17.67 -3.48
CA ILE A 29 5.31 -17.84 -2.68
C ILE A 29 4.43 -18.91 -3.35
N LYS A 30 4.13 -19.94 -2.57
CA LYS A 30 3.21 -21.03 -2.95
C LYS A 30 1.79 -20.65 -2.53
N PHE A 31 0.82 -20.96 -3.35
CA PHE A 31 -0.60 -20.72 -3.08
C PHE A 31 -1.45 -21.81 -3.73
N ASN A 32 -2.66 -21.98 -3.20
CA ASN A 32 -3.62 -22.96 -3.72
C ASN A 32 -4.52 -22.27 -4.76
N MET A 33 -4.55 -22.81 -5.99
CA MET A 33 -5.39 -22.29 -7.08
C MET A 33 -6.88 -22.56 -6.86
N ASP A 34 -7.23 -23.58 -6.06
CA ASP A 34 -8.63 -23.93 -5.77
C ASP A 34 -9.26 -23.06 -4.68
N LYS A 35 -8.45 -22.19 -4.03
CA LYS A 35 -8.92 -21.26 -3.02
C LYS A 35 -8.91 -19.84 -3.56
N GLU A 36 -9.88 -19.04 -3.10
CA GLU A 36 -9.88 -17.59 -3.33
C GLU A 36 -8.62 -16.96 -2.73
N ARG A 37 -7.99 -16.08 -3.48
CA ARG A 37 -6.72 -15.43 -3.08
C ARG A 37 -6.98 -13.95 -2.83
N ILE A 38 -6.55 -13.50 -1.65
CA ILE A 38 -6.55 -12.09 -1.27
C ILE A 38 -5.11 -11.63 -1.18
N VAL A 39 -4.72 -10.73 -2.07
CA VAL A 39 -3.36 -10.19 -2.13
C VAL A 39 -3.31 -8.86 -1.38
N PHE A 40 -2.34 -8.75 -0.47
CA PHE A 40 -1.93 -7.47 0.12
C PHE A 40 -0.58 -7.08 -0.46
N THR A 41 -0.53 -5.94 -1.15
CA THR A 41 0.69 -5.45 -1.83
C THR A 41 0.96 -4.00 -1.48
N GLY A 42 2.19 -3.56 -1.71
CA GLY A 42 2.62 -2.19 -1.46
C GLY A 42 3.87 -2.13 -0.59
N SER A 43 4.07 -1.00 0.07
CA SER A 43 5.33 -0.68 0.72
C SER A 43 5.56 -1.40 2.05
N SER A 44 6.54 -0.89 2.82
CA SER A 44 6.98 -1.49 4.08
C SER A 44 5.86 -1.70 5.11
N SER A 45 4.80 -0.92 5.08
CA SER A 45 3.65 -1.13 5.99
C SER A 45 2.95 -2.47 5.73
N ILE A 46 2.87 -2.92 4.48
CA ILE A 46 2.36 -4.26 4.16
C ILE A 46 3.42 -5.32 4.45
N ARG A 47 4.67 -5.12 4.02
CA ARG A 47 5.77 -6.06 4.26
C ARG A 47 5.94 -6.41 5.74
N MET A 48 5.76 -5.43 6.63
CA MET A 48 5.95 -5.60 8.07
C MET A 48 4.73 -6.18 8.79
N TRP A 49 3.58 -6.32 8.12
CA TRP A 49 2.42 -7.03 8.67
C TRP A 49 2.60 -8.55 8.48
N LYS A 50 3.59 -9.10 9.19
CA LYS A 50 4.05 -10.49 8.98
C LYS A 50 3.03 -11.54 9.36
N ASP A 51 2.19 -11.25 10.33
CA ASP A 51 1.15 -12.14 10.87
C ASP A 51 -0.24 -11.87 10.26
N ILE A 52 -0.31 -11.17 9.13
CA ILE A 52 -1.58 -10.80 8.48
C ILE A 52 -2.49 -12.02 8.22
N SER A 53 -1.94 -13.18 7.90
CA SER A 53 -2.74 -14.39 7.71
C SER A 53 -3.41 -14.88 9.00
N ALA A 54 -2.87 -14.54 10.16
CA ALA A 54 -3.50 -14.88 11.45
C ALA A 54 -4.71 -13.98 11.76
N TYR A 55 -4.79 -12.80 11.13
CA TYR A 55 -5.98 -11.93 11.22
C TYR A 55 -7.16 -12.50 10.42
N TYR A 56 -6.88 -13.27 9.34
CA TYR A 56 -7.91 -13.78 8.41
C TYR A 56 -7.70 -15.28 8.15
N PRO A 57 -7.87 -16.15 9.17
CA PRO A 57 -7.51 -17.56 9.08
C PRO A 57 -8.35 -18.37 8.08
N GLU A 58 -9.57 -17.88 7.77
CA GLU A 58 -10.47 -18.52 6.81
C GLU A 58 -10.12 -18.21 5.34
N HIS A 59 -9.22 -17.24 5.12
CA HIS A 59 -8.84 -16.76 3.79
C HIS A 59 -7.41 -17.15 3.41
N GLN A 60 -7.17 -17.31 2.12
CA GLN A 60 -5.81 -17.43 1.60
C GLN A 60 -5.21 -16.05 1.37
N ILE A 61 -4.51 -15.54 2.39
CA ILE A 61 -3.84 -14.24 2.33
C ILE A 61 -2.44 -14.39 1.73
N ILE A 62 -2.13 -13.56 0.76
CA ILE A 62 -0.82 -13.47 0.12
C ILE A 62 -0.27 -12.07 0.37
N ASN A 63 0.79 -11.98 1.17
CA ASN A 63 1.48 -10.72 1.44
C ASN A 63 2.67 -10.57 0.47
N THR A 64 2.58 -9.60 -0.42
CA THR A 64 3.62 -9.25 -1.39
C THR A 64 4.20 -7.85 -1.12
N GLY A 65 4.09 -7.33 0.11
CA GLY A 65 4.68 -6.04 0.48
C GLY A 65 6.20 -6.04 0.33
N PHE A 66 6.78 -4.94 -0.15
CA PHE A 66 8.21 -4.74 -0.31
C PHE A 66 8.67 -3.36 0.19
N GLY A 67 9.87 -3.31 0.78
CA GLY A 67 10.24 -2.20 1.65
C GLY A 67 10.64 -0.92 0.92
N GLY A 68 9.96 0.20 1.22
CA GLY A 68 10.35 1.51 0.68
C GLY A 68 9.97 1.70 -0.79
N SER A 69 9.01 0.94 -1.30
CA SER A 69 8.50 1.05 -2.67
C SER A 69 7.67 2.31 -2.88
N GLU A 70 7.72 2.79 -4.10
CA GLU A 70 6.84 3.81 -4.67
C GLU A 70 5.85 3.14 -5.63
N MET A 71 4.77 3.82 -6.03
CA MET A 71 3.79 3.28 -6.98
C MET A 71 4.44 2.85 -8.31
N SER A 72 5.47 3.55 -8.76
CA SER A 72 6.27 3.18 -9.94
C SER A 72 6.92 1.79 -9.82
N ASN A 73 7.37 1.43 -8.63
CA ASN A 73 7.99 0.12 -8.38
C ASN A 73 6.94 -1.00 -8.38
N LEU A 74 5.77 -0.74 -7.80
CA LEU A 74 4.64 -1.68 -7.87
C LEU A 74 4.21 -1.89 -9.33
N LEU A 75 4.07 -0.82 -10.11
CA LEU A 75 3.73 -0.89 -11.54
C LEU A 75 4.74 -1.75 -12.33
N TYR A 76 6.03 -1.53 -12.10
CA TYR A 76 7.09 -2.28 -12.78
C TYR A 76 7.06 -3.78 -12.44
N HIS A 77 6.81 -4.12 -11.19
CA HIS A 77 6.80 -5.51 -10.71
C HIS A 77 5.41 -6.15 -10.65
N LEU A 78 4.38 -5.52 -11.21
CA LEU A 78 2.98 -5.88 -11.05
C LEU A 78 2.67 -7.34 -11.38
N GLU A 79 3.30 -7.90 -12.41
CA GLU A 79 3.14 -9.31 -12.78
C GLU A 79 3.48 -10.25 -11.62
N HIS A 80 4.59 -9.98 -10.91
CA HIS A 80 5.06 -10.82 -9.82
C HIS A 80 4.38 -10.51 -8.47
N MET A 81 3.97 -9.25 -8.28
CA MET A 81 3.38 -8.78 -7.03
C MET A 81 1.89 -9.12 -6.92
N VAL A 82 1.17 -9.09 -8.05
CA VAL A 82 -0.29 -9.21 -8.06
C VAL A 82 -0.77 -10.22 -9.11
N LEU A 83 -0.42 -10.02 -10.39
CA LEU A 83 -1.12 -10.68 -11.48
C LEU A 83 -0.91 -12.19 -11.52
N LYS A 84 0.26 -12.68 -11.14
CA LYS A 84 0.54 -14.14 -11.09
C LYS A 84 -0.36 -14.90 -10.11
N PHE A 85 -0.92 -14.20 -9.11
CA PHE A 85 -1.75 -14.83 -8.07
C PHE A 85 -3.23 -14.93 -8.47
N ALA A 86 -3.66 -14.29 -9.56
CA ALA A 86 -5.06 -14.21 -9.99
C ALA A 86 -6.00 -13.92 -8.80
N PRO A 87 -5.86 -12.74 -8.14
CA PRO A 87 -6.57 -12.44 -6.91
C PRO A 87 -8.06 -12.21 -7.14
N ALA A 88 -8.89 -12.62 -6.19
CA ALA A 88 -10.28 -12.18 -6.10
C ALA A 88 -10.39 -10.78 -5.45
N LYS A 89 -9.46 -10.50 -4.51
CA LYS A 89 -9.33 -9.16 -3.89
C LYS A 89 -7.86 -8.77 -3.85
N VAL A 90 -7.56 -7.48 -4.10
CA VAL A 90 -6.22 -6.91 -3.91
C VAL A 90 -6.29 -5.64 -3.09
N PHE A 91 -5.50 -5.59 -2.03
CA PHE A 91 -5.32 -4.43 -1.18
C PHE A 91 -3.98 -3.78 -1.53
N ILE A 92 -4.01 -2.50 -1.92
CA ILE A 92 -2.84 -1.75 -2.38
C ILE A 92 -2.55 -0.61 -1.41
N TYR A 93 -1.34 -0.58 -0.84
CA TYR A 93 -0.84 0.49 0.01
C TYR A 93 0.44 1.09 -0.57
N GLU A 94 0.33 2.18 -1.32
CA GLU A 94 1.44 2.96 -1.86
C GLU A 94 1.13 4.47 -1.77
N GLY A 95 2.12 5.31 -2.07
CA GLY A 95 2.00 6.76 -2.05
C GLY A 95 2.70 7.43 -0.87
N ASP A 96 2.96 6.71 0.22
CA ASP A 96 3.68 7.24 1.41
C ASP A 96 5.12 7.63 1.05
N ASN A 97 5.84 6.75 0.37
CA ASN A 97 7.21 7.00 -0.07
C ASN A 97 7.27 7.94 -1.27
N ASP A 98 6.28 7.88 -2.15
CA ASP A 98 6.16 8.78 -3.30
C ASP A 98 6.09 10.24 -2.84
N ILE A 99 5.21 10.55 -1.87
CA ILE A 99 5.08 11.90 -1.31
C ILE A 99 6.36 12.30 -0.57
N ASP A 100 6.98 11.40 0.20
CA ASP A 100 8.25 11.67 0.90
C ASP A 100 9.41 11.93 -0.08
N ALA A 101 9.40 11.27 -1.23
CA ALA A 101 10.34 11.52 -2.34
C ALA A 101 10.00 12.75 -3.18
N GLY A 102 8.94 13.51 -2.82
CA GLY A 102 8.51 14.71 -3.53
C GLY A 102 7.81 14.44 -4.87
N ARG A 103 7.27 13.25 -5.10
CA ARG A 103 6.55 12.94 -6.34
C ARG A 103 5.28 13.77 -6.44
N PRO A 104 4.98 14.36 -7.62
CA PRO A 104 3.71 15.06 -7.84
C PRO A 104 2.51 14.10 -7.74
N ILE A 105 1.45 14.52 -7.05
CA ILE A 105 0.23 13.71 -6.91
C ILE A 105 -0.34 13.26 -8.26
N PRO A 106 -0.42 14.09 -9.32
CA PRO A 106 -0.89 13.62 -10.62
C PRO A 106 -0.08 12.44 -11.19
N LEU A 107 1.23 12.40 -10.94
CA LEU A 107 2.08 11.30 -11.38
C LEU A 107 1.81 10.01 -10.59
N ILE A 108 1.61 10.13 -9.26
CA ILE A 108 1.23 8.99 -8.41
C ILE A 108 -0.11 8.42 -8.87
N MET A 109 -1.09 9.29 -9.15
CA MET A 109 -2.40 8.87 -9.64
C MET A 109 -2.35 8.22 -11.03
N GLU A 110 -1.58 8.78 -11.97
CA GLU A 110 -1.36 8.16 -13.28
C GLU A 110 -0.82 6.73 -13.17
N GLN A 111 0.12 6.51 -12.28
CA GLN A 111 0.68 5.17 -12.03
C GLN A 111 -0.31 4.26 -11.32
N THR A 112 -1.10 4.80 -10.37
CA THR A 112 -2.18 4.07 -9.70
C THR A 112 -3.23 3.60 -10.71
N GLU A 113 -3.63 4.48 -11.63
CA GLU A 113 -4.57 4.15 -12.71
C GLU A 113 -4.04 3.01 -13.58
N LYS A 114 -2.78 3.06 -14.01
CA LYS A 114 -2.15 1.99 -14.80
C LYS A 114 -2.10 0.65 -14.06
N VAL A 115 -1.81 0.66 -12.75
CA VAL A 115 -1.82 -0.55 -11.91
C VAL A 115 -3.24 -1.14 -11.87
N VAL A 116 -4.22 -0.30 -11.59
CA VAL A 116 -5.63 -0.72 -11.48
C VAL A 116 -6.16 -1.23 -12.81
N GLU A 117 -5.95 -0.50 -13.91
CA GLU A 117 -6.36 -0.90 -15.27
C GLU A 117 -5.75 -2.24 -15.69
N ALA A 118 -4.49 -2.49 -15.37
CA ALA A 118 -3.84 -3.76 -15.68
C ALA A 118 -4.45 -4.93 -14.89
N ILE A 119 -4.85 -4.71 -13.62
CA ILE A 119 -5.54 -5.72 -12.81
C ILE A 119 -6.95 -5.97 -13.36
N GLU A 120 -7.74 -4.92 -13.60
CA GLU A 120 -9.11 -5.01 -14.12
C GLU A 120 -9.16 -5.66 -15.51
N SER A 121 -8.22 -5.34 -16.38
CA SER A 121 -8.11 -5.94 -17.70
C SER A 121 -7.89 -7.45 -17.66
N LYS A 122 -7.08 -7.92 -16.69
CA LYS A 122 -6.75 -9.34 -16.56
C LYS A 122 -7.77 -10.11 -15.70
N PHE A 123 -8.35 -9.43 -14.71
CA PHE A 123 -9.29 -9.99 -13.73
C PHE A 123 -10.48 -9.04 -13.51
N PRO A 124 -11.48 -9.03 -14.42
CA PRO A 124 -12.59 -8.06 -14.37
C PRO A 124 -13.44 -8.12 -13.10
N ASP A 125 -13.49 -9.27 -12.44
CA ASP A 125 -14.27 -9.48 -11.21
C ASP A 125 -13.44 -9.22 -9.93
N CYS A 126 -12.15 -8.90 -10.07
CA CYS A 126 -11.28 -8.62 -8.91
C CYS A 126 -11.72 -7.35 -8.19
N GLN A 127 -11.94 -7.42 -6.89
CA GLN A 127 -12.11 -6.23 -6.08
C GLN A 127 -10.75 -5.58 -5.79
N ILE A 128 -10.62 -4.29 -6.09
CA ILE A 128 -9.39 -3.52 -5.86
C ILE A 128 -9.62 -2.54 -4.73
N ILE A 129 -8.86 -2.68 -3.65
CA ILE A 129 -8.99 -1.86 -2.44
C ILE A 129 -7.76 -0.96 -2.33
N LEU A 130 -7.98 0.35 -2.49
CA LEU A 130 -6.96 1.36 -2.27
C LEU A 130 -6.95 1.73 -0.80
N ILE A 131 -5.86 1.42 -0.09
CA ILE A 131 -5.69 1.79 1.31
C ILE A 131 -5.16 3.22 1.36
N SER A 132 -5.79 4.10 2.15
CA SER A 132 -5.30 5.46 2.34
C SER A 132 -3.86 5.48 2.84
N VAL A 133 -3.06 6.44 2.38
CA VAL A 133 -1.77 6.71 3.01
C VAL A 133 -2.01 7.05 4.47
N LYS A 134 -1.34 6.34 5.37
CA LYS A 134 -1.51 6.51 6.82
C LYS A 134 -0.79 7.76 7.34
N PRO A 135 -1.27 8.37 8.43
CA PRO A 135 -0.47 9.37 9.14
C PRO A 135 0.71 8.70 9.85
N SER A 136 1.78 9.43 10.08
CA SER A 136 2.90 8.97 10.91
C SER A 136 3.55 10.14 11.65
N LEU A 137 4.23 9.85 12.78
CA LEU A 137 4.96 10.86 13.53
C LEU A 137 6.13 11.41 12.71
N ALA A 138 6.89 10.51 12.08
CA ALA A 138 8.08 10.85 11.30
C ALA A 138 7.75 11.76 10.10
N ARG A 139 6.57 11.57 9.49
CA ARG A 139 6.14 12.29 8.28
C ARG A 139 4.92 13.18 8.50
N TRP A 140 4.65 13.59 9.75
CA TRP A 140 3.50 14.45 10.05
C TRP A 140 3.52 15.80 9.32
N HIS A 141 4.70 16.30 8.98
CA HIS A 141 4.86 17.50 8.17
C HIS A 141 4.30 17.36 6.74
N LEU A 142 4.16 16.13 6.21
CA LEU A 142 3.60 15.83 4.88
C LEU A 142 2.07 15.63 4.90
N ARG A 143 1.40 15.75 6.05
CA ARG A 143 -0.03 15.45 6.23
C ARG A 143 -0.96 16.11 5.21
N SER A 144 -0.63 17.35 4.78
CA SER A 144 -1.43 18.06 3.78
C SER A 144 -1.36 17.39 2.40
N SER A 145 -0.17 16.92 2.00
CA SER A 145 0.01 16.19 0.73
C SER A 145 -0.63 14.82 0.80
N TYR A 146 -0.52 14.13 1.94
CA TYR A 146 -1.21 12.86 2.16
C TYR A 146 -2.73 13.02 2.10
N GLY A 147 -3.30 14.07 2.71
CA GLY A 147 -4.73 14.34 2.62
C GLY A 147 -5.22 14.57 1.20
N LYS A 148 -4.43 15.28 0.37
CA LYS A 148 -4.75 15.47 -1.05
C LYS A 148 -4.69 14.17 -1.83
N LEU A 149 -3.62 13.38 -1.67
CA LEU A 149 -3.52 12.06 -2.33
C LEU A 149 -4.65 11.13 -1.89
N ASN A 150 -4.95 11.07 -0.59
CA ASN A 150 -6.03 10.25 -0.06
C ASN A 150 -7.40 10.62 -0.65
N HIS A 151 -7.65 11.92 -0.85
CA HIS A 151 -8.87 12.39 -1.53
C HIS A 151 -8.93 11.91 -2.98
N GLU A 152 -7.84 12.03 -3.74
CA GLU A 152 -7.79 11.56 -5.13
C GLU A 152 -8.00 10.03 -5.23
N LEU A 153 -7.37 9.25 -4.32
CA LEU A 153 -7.58 7.80 -4.25
C LEU A 153 -9.03 7.43 -3.96
N GLU A 154 -9.67 8.14 -3.03
CA GLU A 154 -11.10 7.93 -2.69
C GLU A 154 -12.00 8.26 -3.87
N VAL A 155 -11.80 9.42 -4.51
CA VAL A 155 -12.55 9.83 -5.71
C VAL A 155 -12.34 8.83 -6.85
N PHE A 156 -11.12 8.36 -7.05
CA PHE A 156 -10.83 7.36 -8.08
C PHE A 156 -11.52 6.01 -7.80
N ALA A 157 -11.47 5.56 -6.55
CA ALA A 157 -12.14 4.32 -6.16
C ALA A 157 -13.67 4.39 -6.35
N SER A 158 -14.29 5.54 -6.06
CA SER A 158 -15.74 5.71 -6.17
C SER A 158 -16.30 5.61 -7.60
N LYS A 159 -15.45 5.68 -8.63
CA LYS A 159 -15.86 5.64 -10.04
C LYS A 159 -16.21 4.24 -10.56
N ASN A 160 -15.89 3.17 -9.81
CA ASN A 160 -16.14 1.79 -10.23
C ASN A 160 -16.58 0.94 -9.03
N ALA A 161 -17.63 0.14 -9.20
CA ALA A 161 -18.21 -0.69 -8.14
C ALA A 161 -17.23 -1.76 -7.59
N ASN A 162 -16.28 -2.22 -8.41
CA ASN A 162 -15.25 -3.17 -7.99
C ASN A 162 -14.05 -2.52 -7.30
N ARG A 163 -14.03 -1.19 -7.20
CA ARG A 163 -13.01 -0.45 -6.46
C ARG A 163 -13.56 -0.03 -5.12
N LYS A 164 -12.74 -0.14 -4.08
CA LYS A 164 -13.08 0.32 -2.72
C LYS A 164 -11.93 1.18 -2.17
N TYR A 165 -12.27 2.05 -1.25
CA TYR A 165 -11.29 2.85 -0.51
C TYR A 165 -11.34 2.47 0.97
N ALA A 166 -10.19 2.09 1.53
CA ALA A 166 -10.05 1.76 2.94
C ALA A 166 -9.38 2.93 3.68
N ASN A 167 -10.17 3.73 4.38
CA ASN A 167 -9.68 4.90 5.09
C ASN A 167 -9.07 4.53 6.45
N VAL A 168 -7.77 4.22 6.44
CA VAL A 168 -7.01 3.95 7.68
C VAL A 168 -6.47 5.22 8.33
N TRP A 169 -6.54 6.38 7.67
CA TRP A 169 -6.06 7.65 8.20
C TRP A 169 -6.81 8.06 9.46
N ALA A 170 -8.14 8.10 9.39
CA ALA A 170 -8.97 8.64 10.47
C ALA A 170 -8.83 7.86 11.77
N VAL A 171 -8.76 6.53 11.70
CA VAL A 171 -8.68 5.64 12.87
C VAL A 171 -7.31 5.70 13.58
N MET A 172 -6.29 6.25 12.95
CA MET A 172 -4.95 6.40 13.52
C MET A 172 -4.73 7.75 14.23
N LEU A 173 -5.73 8.63 14.20
CA LEU A 173 -5.69 9.91 14.92
C LEU A 173 -6.31 9.75 16.31
N ASN A 174 -5.84 10.56 17.25
CA ASN A 174 -6.47 10.70 18.56
C ASN A 174 -7.62 11.75 18.53
N ASP A 175 -8.31 11.94 19.65
CA ASP A 175 -9.43 12.88 19.79
C ASP A 175 -9.08 14.35 19.48
N ARG A 176 -7.77 14.68 19.43
CA ARG A 176 -7.28 16.01 19.06
C ARG A 176 -6.96 16.13 17.57
N GLY A 177 -7.23 15.09 16.78
CA GLY A 177 -6.93 15.06 15.35
C GLY A 177 -5.44 14.97 15.00
N VAL A 178 -4.60 14.52 15.93
CA VAL A 178 -3.18 14.29 15.72
C VAL A 178 -2.85 12.79 15.80
N VAL A 179 -1.73 12.40 15.18
CA VAL A 179 -1.26 11.01 15.16
C VAL A 179 -1.17 10.44 16.56
N ASN A 180 -1.76 9.26 16.77
CA ASN A 180 -1.62 8.53 18.03
C ASN A 180 -0.26 7.83 18.09
N PRO A 181 0.68 8.27 18.95
CA PRO A 181 2.04 7.73 18.99
C PRO A 181 2.12 6.27 19.45
N SER A 182 1.12 5.78 20.18
CA SER A 182 1.09 4.40 20.69
C SER A 182 0.95 3.33 19.59
N LEU A 183 0.64 3.75 18.36
CA LEU A 183 0.45 2.84 17.20
C LEU A 183 1.75 2.53 16.45
N PHE A 184 2.88 3.15 16.85
CA PHE A 184 4.13 3.08 16.11
C PHE A 184 5.26 2.46 16.91
N ILE A 185 6.24 1.90 16.21
CA ILE A 185 7.54 1.55 16.81
C ILE A 185 8.40 2.81 16.97
N LYS A 186 9.62 2.66 17.46
CA LYS A 186 10.49 3.80 17.83
C LYS A 186 10.80 4.78 16.70
N ASP A 187 10.72 4.35 15.45
CA ASP A 187 10.99 5.21 14.29
C ASP A 187 9.86 6.20 13.99
N GLY A 188 8.69 6.03 14.63
CA GLY A 188 7.52 6.89 14.42
C GLY A 188 6.92 6.81 13.02
N LEU A 189 7.35 5.85 12.20
CA LEU A 189 6.90 5.61 10.83
C LEU A 189 6.17 4.28 10.69
N HIS A 190 6.79 3.19 11.15
CA HIS A 190 6.24 1.85 11.03
C HIS A 190 5.36 1.51 12.22
N MET A 191 4.30 0.77 11.94
CA MET A 191 3.32 0.39 12.95
C MET A 191 3.84 -0.75 13.83
N ASN A 192 3.42 -0.74 15.10
CA ASN A 192 3.47 -1.88 15.97
C ASN A 192 2.16 -2.70 15.85
N LYS A 193 2.01 -3.75 16.68
CA LYS A 193 0.81 -4.58 16.66
C LYS A 193 -0.49 -3.77 16.83
N ALA A 194 -0.51 -2.79 17.75
CA ALA A 194 -1.71 -1.97 17.97
C ALA A 194 -2.09 -1.14 16.73
N GLY A 195 -1.10 -0.71 15.93
CA GLY A 195 -1.33 -0.03 14.66
C GLY A 195 -2.00 -0.95 13.64
N TYR A 196 -1.59 -2.21 13.55
CA TYR A 196 -2.24 -3.20 12.67
C TYR A 196 -3.63 -3.61 13.19
N ASP A 197 -3.82 -3.70 14.51
CA ASP A 197 -5.14 -3.98 15.10
C ASP A 197 -6.17 -2.86 14.77
N ILE A 198 -5.71 -1.61 14.68
CA ILE A 198 -6.55 -0.48 14.25
C ILE A 198 -6.85 -0.57 12.73
N TRP A 199 -5.87 -0.94 11.91
CA TRP A 199 -6.07 -1.15 10.47
C TRP A 199 -7.07 -2.27 10.22
N ASP A 200 -6.99 -3.37 10.97
CA ASP A 200 -7.91 -4.49 10.87
C ASP A 200 -9.38 -4.08 11.01
N ARG A 201 -9.68 -3.13 11.89
CA ARG A 201 -11.07 -2.62 12.08
C ARG A 201 -11.66 -2.02 10.79
N VAL A 202 -10.81 -1.46 9.92
CA VAL A 202 -11.23 -0.88 8.64
C VAL A 202 -11.21 -1.93 7.53
N ILE A 203 -10.22 -2.79 7.54
CA ILE A 203 -9.92 -3.74 6.45
C ILE A 203 -10.78 -5.00 6.56
N ARG A 204 -11.02 -5.52 7.77
CA ARG A 204 -11.79 -6.76 8.00
C ARG A 204 -13.16 -6.78 7.33
N PRO A 205 -14.03 -5.75 7.46
CA PRO A 205 -15.34 -5.76 6.78
C PRO A 205 -15.24 -5.89 5.26
N ILE A 206 -14.11 -5.47 4.67
CA ILE A 206 -13.88 -5.56 3.21
C ILE A 206 -13.32 -6.94 2.84
N VAL A 207 -12.49 -7.53 3.68
CA VAL A 207 -12.00 -8.90 3.48
C VAL A 207 -13.16 -9.88 3.52
N GLU A 208 -14.07 -9.72 4.49
CA GLU A 208 -15.18 -10.63 4.79
C GLU A 208 -16.44 -10.38 3.91
N SER A 209 -16.45 -9.30 3.09
CA SER A 209 -17.60 -9.00 2.18
C SER A 209 -17.54 -9.87 0.88
#